data_42ccfa06c3971cd3d92c57585cc8f921
#
_entry.id   42ccfa06c3971cd3d92c57585cc8f921
#
_cell.length_a   1.000
_cell.length_b   1.000
_cell.length_c   1.000
_cell.angle_alpha   90.00
_cell.angle_beta   90.00
_cell.angle_gamma   90.00
#
_symmetry.space_group_name_H-M   'P 1'
#
loop_
_entity.id
_entity.type
_entity.pdbx_description
1 polymer ?
#
loop_
_entity_poly.entity_id
_entity_poly.type
_entity_poly.pdbx_seq_one_letter_code
_entity_poly.pdbx_strand_id
1 'polypeptide(L)'
;MEFKDWEPHYCEILAYFGFDRAGDEEAARLLASLMPRDNLLSLAALTCDNPVTVCGNAPCLKDELDKIQGVVFAADAAADVLDVHGIRPDAVFTDLDGASDRLLVLNKEGTIVVVHAHGDNIPLLKHWVPRFKGPIVATTQSTPLPHVHNFGGFSDGDRAVFAADELGAEQITFVGFDLDDKDVDPLKRGKLFWARKLLALIGHNV
;
A
#
# COMPACT_ATOMS: atom_id res chain seq x y z
N MET A 1 7.80 11.57 -0.38
CA MET A 1 8.43 12.05 -1.65
C MET A 1 7.52 13.07 -2.31
N GLU A 2 8.03 14.23 -2.73
CA GLU A 2 7.22 15.22 -3.46
C GLU A 2 6.78 14.67 -4.81
N PHE A 3 5.56 14.99 -5.27
CA PHE A 3 5.03 14.46 -6.54
C PHE A 3 5.92 14.76 -7.75
N LYS A 4 6.56 15.94 -7.79
CA LYS A 4 7.49 16.32 -8.86
C LYS A 4 8.69 15.38 -8.99
N ASP A 5 9.11 14.77 -7.86
CA ASP A 5 10.24 13.83 -7.81
C ASP A 5 9.77 12.40 -8.12
N TRP A 6 8.50 12.09 -7.83
CA TRP A 6 7.85 10.84 -8.17
C TRP A 6 7.44 10.74 -9.65
N GLU A 7 6.93 11.81 -10.24
CA GLU A 7 6.31 11.81 -11.58
C GLU A 7 7.18 11.21 -12.68
N PRO A 8 8.51 11.45 -12.76
CA PRO A 8 9.37 10.79 -13.74
C PRO A 8 9.33 9.25 -13.63
N HIS A 9 9.38 8.70 -12.41
CA HIS A 9 9.32 7.26 -12.18
C HIS A 9 7.95 6.69 -12.55
N TYR A 10 6.88 7.41 -12.22
CA TYR A 10 5.53 7.05 -12.61
C TYR A 10 5.38 6.99 -14.15
N CYS A 11 5.91 7.96 -14.88
CA CYS A 11 5.89 7.93 -16.33
C CYS A 11 6.68 6.74 -16.91
N GLU A 12 7.83 6.39 -16.33
CA GLU A 12 8.59 5.20 -16.72
C GLU A 12 7.79 3.91 -16.48
N ILE A 13 7.09 3.80 -15.33
CA ILE A 13 6.24 2.66 -14.99
C ILE A 13 5.09 2.52 -15.99
N LEU A 14 4.38 3.63 -16.29
CA LEU A 14 3.31 3.62 -17.28
C LEU A 14 3.80 3.12 -18.65
N ALA A 15 4.97 3.62 -19.10
CA ALA A 15 5.56 3.20 -20.36
C ALA A 15 5.98 1.72 -20.34
N TYR A 16 6.53 1.23 -19.22
CA TYR A 16 6.98 -0.15 -19.07
C TYR A 16 5.84 -1.15 -19.14
N PHE A 17 4.70 -0.86 -18.48
CA PHE A 17 3.54 -1.75 -18.44
C PHE A 17 2.49 -1.47 -19.49
N GLY A 18 2.58 -0.34 -20.20
CA GLY A 18 1.54 0.10 -21.14
C GLY A 18 0.26 0.59 -20.46
N PHE A 19 0.37 1.13 -19.24
CA PHE A 19 -0.77 1.64 -18.49
C PHE A 19 -1.15 3.06 -18.89
N ASP A 20 -2.42 3.44 -18.65
CA ASP A 20 -2.97 4.74 -19.01
C ASP A 20 -3.13 5.66 -17.80
N ARG A 21 -2.49 6.82 -17.85
CA ARG A 21 -2.58 7.86 -16.80
C ARG A 21 -4.02 8.37 -16.60
N ALA A 22 -4.79 8.48 -17.68
CA ALA A 22 -6.15 9.01 -17.60
C ALA A 22 -7.08 8.13 -16.72
N GLY A 23 -6.88 6.80 -16.80
CA GLY A 23 -7.58 5.85 -15.93
C GLY A 23 -7.25 6.05 -14.45
N ASP A 24 -5.97 6.25 -14.13
CA ASP A 24 -5.53 6.50 -12.74
C ASP A 24 -6.11 7.81 -12.20
N GLU A 25 -6.13 8.86 -13.01
CA GLU A 25 -6.71 10.15 -12.62
C GLU A 25 -8.24 10.07 -12.44
N GLU A 26 -8.93 9.27 -13.26
CA GLU A 26 -10.37 9.00 -13.09
C GLU A 26 -10.62 8.26 -11.78
N ALA A 27 -9.84 7.20 -11.51
CA ALA A 27 -9.95 6.43 -10.27
C ALA A 27 -9.68 7.30 -9.03
N ALA A 28 -8.69 8.17 -9.07
CA ALA A 28 -8.36 9.09 -7.98
C ALA A 28 -9.52 10.08 -7.72
N ARG A 29 -10.12 10.67 -8.77
CA ARG A 29 -11.30 11.55 -8.63
C ARG A 29 -12.50 10.81 -8.06
N LEU A 30 -12.73 9.59 -8.51
CA LEU A 30 -13.79 8.74 -7.96
C LEU A 30 -13.54 8.47 -6.47
N LEU A 31 -12.34 8.01 -6.11
CA LEU A 31 -12.00 7.70 -4.72
C LEU A 31 -12.20 8.94 -3.84
N ALA A 32 -11.72 10.12 -4.27
CA ALA A 32 -11.96 11.38 -3.56
C ALA A 32 -13.46 11.64 -3.28
N SER A 33 -14.32 11.33 -4.25
CA SER A 33 -15.78 11.50 -4.10
C SER A 33 -16.44 10.49 -3.17
N LEU A 34 -15.84 9.32 -2.97
CA LEU A 34 -16.35 8.25 -2.12
C LEU A 34 -15.87 8.36 -0.67
N MET A 35 -14.80 9.15 -0.42
CA MET A 35 -14.20 9.27 0.90
C MET A 35 -15.13 9.99 1.87
N PRO A 36 -15.57 9.36 2.98
CA PRO A 36 -16.37 10.01 3.99
C PRO A 36 -15.53 10.97 4.86
N ARG A 37 -14.23 10.72 4.96
CA ARG A 37 -13.24 11.48 5.73
C ARG A 37 -11.84 11.02 5.35
N ASP A 38 -10.84 11.83 5.67
CA ASP A 38 -9.43 11.49 5.53
C ASP A 38 -8.83 11.23 6.93
N ASN A 39 -8.25 10.06 7.11
CA ASN A 39 -7.62 9.66 8.38
C ASN A 39 -6.07 9.70 8.29
N LEU A 40 -5.49 10.49 7.38
CA LEU A 40 -4.04 10.64 7.25
C LEU A 40 -3.36 11.00 8.58
N LEU A 41 -3.93 11.91 9.35
CA LEU A 41 -3.36 12.31 10.65
C LEU A 41 -3.30 11.14 11.64
N SER A 42 -4.25 10.20 11.58
CA SER A 42 -4.21 8.99 12.41
C SER A 42 -3.11 8.04 11.96
N LEU A 43 -2.92 7.86 10.65
CA LEU A 43 -1.81 7.07 10.11
C LEU A 43 -0.46 7.70 10.45
N ALA A 44 -0.32 9.01 10.30
CA ALA A 44 0.90 9.74 10.64
C ALA A 44 1.24 9.64 12.13
N ALA A 45 0.26 9.82 13.02
CA ALA A 45 0.47 9.71 14.46
C ALA A 45 0.85 8.28 14.91
N LEU A 46 0.37 7.27 14.19
CA LEU A 46 0.74 5.87 14.41
C LEU A 46 2.18 5.58 13.96
N THR A 47 2.64 6.24 12.89
CA THR A 47 3.90 5.93 12.22
C THR A 47 5.09 6.75 12.75
N CYS A 48 4.87 8.05 13.00
CA CYS A 48 5.94 8.98 13.36
C CYS A 48 6.67 8.55 14.65
N ASP A 49 8.00 8.52 14.57
CA ASP A 49 8.91 8.16 15.67
C ASP A 49 8.66 6.73 16.24
N ASN A 50 7.98 5.86 15.48
CA ASN A 50 7.78 4.47 15.85
C ASN A 50 8.49 3.52 14.88
N PRO A 51 8.98 2.34 15.36
CA PRO A 51 9.42 1.28 14.46
C PRO A 51 8.21 0.69 13.72
N VAL A 52 8.34 0.52 12.40
CA VAL A 52 7.31 -0.03 11.52
C VAL A 52 7.79 -1.33 10.89
N THR A 53 6.99 -2.39 10.96
CA THR A 53 7.21 -3.59 10.17
C THR A 53 6.24 -3.59 8.99
N VAL A 54 6.78 -3.60 7.77
CA VAL A 54 5.99 -3.77 6.55
C VAL A 54 6.00 -5.24 6.15
N CYS A 55 4.81 -5.83 6.09
CA CYS A 55 4.60 -7.24 5.75
C CYS A 55 4.13 -7.35 4.29
N GLY A 56 4.99 -7.90 3.43
CA GLY A 56 4.65 -8.33 2.09
C GLY A 56 3.98 -9.71 2.09
N ASN A 57 3.47 -10.14 0.95
CA ASN A 57 2.77 -11.42 0.82
C ASN A 57 3.61 -12.49 0.09
N ALA A 58 4.94 -12.49 0.27
CA ALA A 58 5.76 -13.58 -0.22
C ALA A 58 5.59 -14.84 0.65
N PRO A 59 5.84 -16.05 0.11
CA PRO A 59 5.68 -17.31 0.88
C PRO A 59 6.46 -17.34 2.18
N CYS A 60 7.61 -16.65 2.26
CA CYS A 60 8.45 -16.55 3.46
C CYS A 60 7.79 -15.79 4.62
N LEU A 61 6.71 -15.05 4.41
CA LEU A 61 6.01 -14.30 5.46
C LEU A 61 5.73 -15.17 6.69
N LYS A 62 5.25 -16.41 6.48
CA LYS A 62 4.89 -17.33 7.56
C LYS A 62 6.06 -17.76 8.44
N ASP A 63 7.27 -17.79 7.86
CA ASP A 63 8.50 -18.20 8.52
C ASP A 63 9.20 -17.02 9.21
N GLU A 64 8.71 -15.81 9.00
CA GLU A 64 9.32 -14.56 9.46
C GLU A 64 8.45 -13.78 10.47
N LEU A 65 7.35 -14.36 10.93
CA LEU A 65 6.41 -13.68 11.83
C LEU A 65 7.05 -13.26 13.18
N ASP A 66 8.07 -13.96 13.62
CA ASP A 66 8.84 -13.66 14.83
C ASP A 66 9.69 -12.38 14.72
N LYS A 67 9.92 -11.88 13.50
CA LYS A 67 10.63 -10.64 13.23
C LYS A 67 9.73 -9.38 13.33
N ILE A 68 8.40 -9.57 13.42
CA ILE A 68 7.44 -8.47 13.47
C ILE A 68 7.58 -7.72 14.79
N GLN A 69 7.76 -6.41 14.70
CA GLN A 69 7.85 -5.53 15.86
C GLN A 69 7.26 -4.14 15.56
N GLY A 70 6.83 -3.45 16.62
CA GLY A 70 6.27 -2.10 16.49
C GLY A 70 4.94 -2.08 15.75
N VAL A 71 4.75 -1.05 14.93
CA VAL A 71 3.56 -0.84 14.11
C VAL A 71 3.59 -1.78 12.91
N VAL A 72 2.46 -2.42 12.61
CA VAL A 72 2.37 -3.44 11.55
C VAL A 72 1.60 -2.91 10.35
N PHE A 73 2.29 -2.74 9.23
CA PHE A 73 1.69 -2.44 7.92
C PHE A 73 1.63 -3.72 7.10
N ALA A 74 0.47 -4.07 6.60
CA ALA A 74 0.27 -5.23 5.72
C ALA A 74 0.00 -4.79 4.28
N ALA A 75 0.63 -5.46 3.32
CA ALA A 75 0.37 -5.29 1.90
C ALA A 75 -0.68 -6.32 1.44
N ASP A 76 -1.86 -5.83 1.12
CA ASP A 76 -2.99 -6.59 0.59
C ASP A 76 -3.23 -7.92 1.33
N ALA A 77 -3.16 -9.08 0.66
CA ALA A 77 -3.41 -10.40 1.23
C ALA A 77 -2.44 -10.81 2.37
N ALA A 78 -1.35 -10.07 2.64
CA ALA A 78 -0.55 -10.29 3.84
C ALA A 78 -1.40 -10.09 5.10
N ALA A 79 -2.42 -9.23 5.07
CA ALA A 79 -3.34 -9.00 6.17
C ALA A 79 -4.07 -10.29 6.61
N ASP A 80 -4.50 -11.11 5.65
CA ASP A 80 -5.19 -12.39 5.94
C ASP A 80 -4.23 -13.40 6.58
N VAL A 81 -2.97 -13.45 6.11
CA VAL A 81 -1.95 -14.32 6.69
C VAL A 81 -1.66 -13.92 8.13
N LEU A 82 -1.47 -12.63 8.40
CA LEU A 82 -1.23 -12.11 9.76
C LEU A 82 -2.41 -12.40 10.68
N ASP A 83 -3.64 -12.15 10.23
CA ASP A 83 -4.85 -12.36 11.01
C ASP A 83 -5.05 -13.82 11.41
N VAL A 84 -4.81 -14.77 10.51
CA VAL A 84 -4.85 -16.21 10.82
C VAL A 84 -3.86 -16.60 11.92
N HIS A 85 -2.74 -15.87 12.04
CA HIS A 85 -1.73 -16.09 13.08
C HIS A 85 -1.95 -15.21 14.33
N GLY A 86 -3.10 -14.54 14.44
CA GLY A 86 -3.46 -13.71 15.59
C GLY A 86 -2.74 -12.36 15.64
N ILE A 87 -2.13 -11.93 14.55
CA ILE A 87 -1.46 -10.63 14.42
C ILE A 87 -2.40 -9.69 13.66
N ARG A 88 -2.98 -8.72 14.37
CA ARG A 88 -3.81 -7.70 13.72
C ARG A 88 -2.93 -6.60 13.14
N PRO A 89 -2.98 -6.32 11.83
CA PRO A 89 -2.26 -5.19 11.26
C PRO A 89 -2.86 -3.86 11.74
N ASP A 90 -2.00 -2.86 11.96
CA ASP A 90 -2.41 -1.50 12.29
C ASP A 90 -2.87 -0.75 11.04
N ALA A 91 -2.25 -1.03 9.89
CA ALA A 91 -2.70 -0.53 8.60
C ALA A 91 -2.61 -1.61 7.51
N VAL A 92 -3.54 -1.57 6.54
CA VAL A 92 -3.54 -2.42 5.34
C VAL A 92 -3.50 -1.54 4.10
N PHE A 93 -2.48 -1.72 3.28
CA PHE A 93 -2.32 -1.06 1.97
C PHE A 93 -2.86 -2.00 0.90
N THR A 94 -3.82 -1.55 0.11
CA THR A 94 -4.51 -2.42 -0.85
C THR A 94 -5.12 -1.63 -2.01
N ASP A 95 -5.11 -2.20 -3.21
CA ASP A 95 -5.90 -1.76 -4.36
C ASP A 95 -7.28 -2.46 -4.43
N LEU A 96 -7.59 -3.25 -3.39
CA LEU A 96 -8.87 -3.95 -3.19
C LEU A 96 -9.10 -5.16 -4.10
N ASP A 97 -8.11 -5.62 -4.87
CA ASP A 97 -8.29 -6.77 -5.77
C ASP A 97 -8.44 -8.09 -4.99
N GLY A 98 -7.78 -8.21 -3.81
CA GLY A 98 -7.92 -9.30 -2.85
C GLY A 98 -8.90 -9.03 -1.70
N ALA A 99 -9.66 -7.92 -1.72
CA ALA A 99 -10.48 -7.51 -0.59
C ALA A 99 -11.61 -8.51 -0.29
N SER A 100 -11.81 -8.77 1.00
CA SER A 100 -12.83 -9.65 1.54
C SER A 100 -13.65 -8.98 2.66
N ASP A 101 -14.73 -9.61 3.09
CA ASP A 101 -15.50 -9.13 4.24
C ASP A 101 -14.66 -9.10 5.53
N ARG A 102 -13.55 -9.87 5.60
CA ARG A 102 -12.62 -9.82 6.74
C ARG A 102 -11.94 -8.45 6.84
N LEU A 103 -11.56 -7.85 5.71
CA LEU A 103 -11.00 -6.49 5.69
C LEU A 103 -11.96 -5.45 6.30
N LEU A 104 -13.28 -5.62 6.06
CA LEU A 104 -14.30 -4.75 6.67
C LEU A 104 -14.35 -4.92 8.19
N VAL A 105 -14.16 -6.15 8.68
CA VAL A 105 -14.12 -6.43 10.13
C VAL A 105 -12.88 -5.78 10.75
N LEU A 106 -11.69 -6.00 10.19
CA LEU A 106 -10.44 -5.38 10.64
C LEU A 106 -10.55 -3.84 10.68
N ASN A 107 -11.11 -3.25 9.62
CA ASN A 107 -11.32 -1.82 9.55
C ASN A 107 -12.27 -1.33 10.65
N LYS A 108 -13.37 -2.02 10.90
CA LYS A 108 -14.33 -1.68 11.97
C LYS A 108 -13.68 -1.78 13.36
N GLU A 109 -12.72 -2.68 13.53
CA GLU A 109 -11.95 -2.89 14.75
C GLU A 109 -10.80 -1.90 14.93
N GLY A 110 -10.58 -0.98 13.96
CA GLY A 110 -9.65 0.12 14.05
C GLY A 110 -8.42 0.02 13.14
N THR A 111 -8.23 -1.07 12.38
CA THR A 111 -7.19 -1.14 11.36
C THR A 111 -7.43 -0.06 10.30
N ILE A 112 -6.42 0.76 10.01
CA ILE A 112 -6.48 1.79 8.97
C ILE A 112 -6.39 1.10 7.61
N VAL A 113 -7.39 1.30 6.72
CA VAL A 113 -7.29 0.81 5.35
C VAL A 113 -6.81 1.94 4.45
N VAL A 114 -5.61 1.76 3.89
CA VAL A 114 -5.00 2.67 2.92
C VAL A 114 -5.37 2.17 1.52
N VAL A 115 -6.42 2.79 0.97
CA VAL A 115 -6.99 2.40 -0.33
C VAL A 115 -6.22 3.09 -1.44
N HIS A 116 -5.74 2.31 -2.41
CA HIS A 116 -5.07 2.82 -3.59
C HIS A 116 -6.02 2.86 -4.80
N ALA A 117 -6.04 4.00 -5.49
CA ALA A 117 -6.80 4.20 -6.73
C ALA A 117 -5.92 4.11 -7.97
N HIS A 118 -6.26 3.22 -8.88
CA HIS A 118 -5.71 3.14 -10.24
C HIS A 118 -6.79 2.71 -11.25
N GLY A 119 -6.51 2.85 -12.56
CA GLY A 119 -7.53 2.70 -13.61
C GLY A 119 -8.30 1.38 -13.57
N ASP A 120 -7.64 0.29 -13.22
CA ASP A 120 -8.23 -1.05 -13.28
C ASP A 120 -9.17 -1.34 -12.09
N ASN A 121 -9.08 -0.60 -10.96
CA ASN A 121 -9.85 -0.92 -9.76
C ASN A 121 -11.11 -0.06 -9.52
N ILE A 122 -11.51 0.76 -10.47
CA ILE A 122 -12.73 1.60 -10.38
C ILE A 122 -13.98 0.84 -9.90
N PRO A 123 -14.29 -0.37 -10.40
CA PRO A 123 -15.42 -1.15 -9.88
C PRO A 123 -15.27 -1.54 -8.42
N LEU A 124 -14.04 -1.88 -7.98
CA LEU A 124 -13.75 -2.27 -6.61
C LEU A 124 -13.86 -1.08 -5.64
N LEU A 125 -13.39 0.09 -6.05
CA LEU A 125 -13.58 1.34 -5.30
C LEU A 125 -15.06 1.60 -5.01
N LYS A 126 -15.92 1.51 -6.03
CA LYS A 126 -17.38 1.68 -5.91
C LYS A 126 -18.01 0.66 -4.97
N HIS A 127 -17.51 -0.57 -4.98
CA HIS A 127 -18.06 -1.66 -4.18
C HIS A 127 -17.61 -1.59 -2.71
N TRP A 128 -16.30 -1.40 -2.46
CA TRP A 128 -15.73 -1.56 -1.13
C TRP A 128 -15.72 -0.27 -0.31
N VAL A 129 -15.33 0.87 -0.89
CA VAL A 129 -15.09 2.11 -0.14
C VAL A 129 -16.32 2.56 0.67
N PRO A 130 -17.57 2.52 0.17
CA PRO A 130 -18.75 2.91 0.95
C PRO A 130 -19.07 1.96 2.13
N ARG A 131 -18.48 0.76 2.14
CA ARG A 131 -18.71 -0.26 3.18
C ARG A 131 -17.80 -0.10 4.38
N PHE A 132 -16.65 0.57 4.26
CA PHE A 132 -15.75 0.83 5.38
C PHE A 132 -16.41 1.75 6.42
N LYS A 133 -16.31 1.37 7.69
CA LYS A 133 -16.90 2.12 8.83
C LYS A 133 -15.82 2.65 9.79
N GLY A 134 -14.62 2.12 9.70
CA GLY A 134 -13.43 2.52 10.44
C GLY A 134 -12.59 3.56 9.69
N PRO A 135 -11.32 3.76 10.11
CA PRO A 135 -10.43 4.73 9.50
C PRO A 135 -9.97 4.29 8.10
N ILE A 136 -9.98 5.25 7.16
CA ILE A 136 -9.47 5.05 5.80
C ILE A 136 -8.60 6.22 5.36
N VAL A 137 -7.60 5.93 4.52
CA VAL A 137 -6.74 6.89 3.83
C VAL A 137 -6.80 6.57 2.34
N ALA A 138 -6.92 7.58 1.50
CA ALA A 138 -6.95 7.40 0.06
C ALA A 138 -5.58 7.75 -0.56
N THR A 139 -5.13 6.92 -1.49
CA THR A 139 -3.88 7.14 -2.22
C THR A 139 -4.05 6.95 -3.72
N THR A 140 -3.15 7.53 -4.49
CA THR A 140 -3.02 7.36 -5.94
C THR A 140 -1.56 7.37 -6.33
N GLN A 141 -1.22 6.80 -7.48
CA GLN A 141 0.10 6.94 -8.10
C GLN A 141 0.19 8.14 -9.06
N SER A 142 -0.94 8.70 -9.46
CA SER A 142 -1.03 9.90 -10.30
C SER A 142 -0.97 11.20 -9.46
N THR A 143 -1.36 12.33 -10.07
CA THR A 143 -1.41 13.62 -9.38
C THR A 143 -2.27 13.56 -8.12
N PRO A 144 -1.74 13.94 -6.95
CA PRO A 144 -2.52 13.94 -5.72
C PRO A 144 -3.67 14.95 -5.78
N LEU A 145 -4.74 14.66 -5.04
CA LEU A 145 -5.93 15.52 -4.91
C LEU A 145 -6.16 15.84 -3.44
N PRO A 146 -7.03 16.81 -3.10
CA PRO A 146 -7.46 16.98 -1.71
C PRO A 146 -7.98 15.64 -1.15
N HIS A 147 -7.39 15.18 -0.03
CA HIS A 147 -7.70 13.90 0.63
C HIS A 147 -7.38 12.62 -0.17
N VAL A 148 -6.62 12.72 -1.27
CA VAL A 148 -6.04 11.57 -1.97
C VAL A 148 -4.55 11.80 -2.13
N HIS A 149 -3.76 11.06 -1.38
CA HIS A 149 -2.34 11.30 -1.21
C HIS A 149 -1.49 10.50 -2.21
N ASN A 150 -0.26 10.94 -2.42
CA ASN A 150 0.72 10.20 -3.19
C ASN A 150 2.04 10.19 -2.40
N PHE A 151 2.39 9.04 -1.85
CA PHE A 151 3.65 8.84 -1.13
C PHE A 151 4.76 8.32 -2.05
N GLY A 152 4.43 7.94 -3.28
CA GLY A 152 5.26 7.12 -4.17
C GLY A 152 4.98 5.62 -3.98
N GLY A 153 5.81 4.80 -4.62
CA GLY A 153 5.62 3.35 -4.66
C GLY A 153 4.65 2.89 -5.74
N PHE A 154 4.75 1.63 -6.15
CA PHE A 154 4.00 1.09 -7.28
C PHE A 154 3.14 -0.13 -6.93
N SER A 155 3.61 -1.03 -6.06
CA SER A 155 2.84 -2.15 -5.51
C SER A 155 2.53 -1.89 -4.03
N ASP A 156 1.58 -2.62 -3.45
CA ASP A 156 1.12 -2.34 -2.08
C ASP A 156 2.25 -2.44 -1.05
N GLY A 157 3.21 -3.36 -1.26
CA GLY A 157 4.36 -3.50 -0.37
C GLY A 157 5.28 -2.28 -0.38
N ASP A 158 5.73 -1.85 -1.55
CA ASP A 158 6.61 -0.69 -1.65
C ASP A 158 5.85 0.62 -1.36
N ARG A 159 4.55 0.76 -1.69
CA ARG A 159 3.71 1.88 -1.23
C ARG A 159 3.66 1.98 0.29
N ALA A 160 3.53 0.85 0.98
CA ALA A 160 3.53 0.83 2.45
C ALA A 160 4.87 1.31 3.01
N VAL A 161 6.00 0.93 2.38
CA VAL A 161 7.34 1.40 2.78
C VAL A 161 7.48 2.89 2.53
N PHE A 162 7.08 3.39 1.34
CA PHE A 162 7.12 4.82 1.02
C PHE A 162 6.27 5.65 1.98
N ALA A 163 5.10 5.15 2.36
CA ALA A 163 4.26 5.82 3.36
C ALA A 163 4.91 5.82 4.74
N ALA A 164 5.51 4.72 5.18
CA ALA A 164 6.21 4.65 6.46
C ALA A 164 7.40 5.64 6.52
N ASP A 165 8.21 5.69 5.45
CA ASP A 165 9.33 6.62 5.32
C ASP A 165 8.87 8.09 5.35
N GLU A 166 7.90 8.46 4.51
CA GLU A 166 7.36 9.82 4.41
C GLU A 166 6.69 10.29 5.71
N LEU A 167 6.06 9.38 6.45
CA LEU A 167 5.37 9.67 7.71
C LEU A 167 6.30 9.61 8.92
N GLY A 168 7.61 9.41 8.72
CA GLY A 168 8.63 9.54 9.75
C GLY A 168 8.78 8.33 10.67
N ALA A 169 8.66 7.11 10.12
CA ALA A 169 9.00 5.91 10.88
C ALA A 169 10.45 5.96 11.38
N GLU A 170 10.68 5.60 12.66
CA GLU A 170 12.03 5.55 13.23
C GLU A 170 12.91 4.49 12.56
N GLN A 171 12.31 3.35 12.27
CA GLN A 171 12.94 2.21 11.60
C GLN A 171 11.90 1.47 10.78
N ILE A 172 12.29 0.96 9.61
CA ILE A 172 11.43 0.11 8.77
C ILE A 172 12.05 -1.29 8.67
N THR A 173 11.28 -2.31 9.07
CA THR A 173 11.63 -3.72 8.96
C THR A 173 10.77 -4.37 7.86
N PHE A 174 11.39 -5.20 7.03
CA PHE A 174 10.73 -5.93 5.95
C PHE A 174 10.50 -7.37 6.36
N VAL A 175 9.29 -7.87 6.19
CA VAL A 175 8.89 -9.25 6.48
C VAL A 175 8.02 -9.75 5.32
N GLY A 176 8.27 -10.95 4.83
CA GLY A 176 7.51 -11.49 3.70
C GLY A 176 7.79 -10.80 2.37
N PHE A 177 9.03 -10.33 2.15
CA PHE A 177 9.48 -9.77 0.87
C PHE A 177 10.45 -10.75 0.21
N ASP A 178 10.14 -11.15 -1.02
CA ASP A 178 11.04 -11.88 -1.91
C ASP A 178 11.02 -11.19 -3.28
N LEU A 179 11.95 -10.25 -3.46
CA LEU A 179 12.07 -9.48 -4.70
C LEU A 179 12.87 -10.23 -5.78
N ASP A 180 13.42 -11.39 -5.45
CA ASP A 180 14.17 -12.26 -6.36
C ASP A 180 13.38 -13.51 -6.79
N ASP A 181 12.11 -13.62 -6.40
CA ASP A 181 11.26 -14.75 -6.76
C ASP A 181 11.17 -14.89 -8.29
N LYS A 182 11.66 -16.05 -8.78
CA LYS A 182 11.71 -16.40 -10.20
C LYS A 182 10.49 -17.21 -10.65
N ASP A 183 9.71 -17.73 -9.69
CA ASP A 183 8.58 -18.62 -9.94
C ASP A 183 7.25 -17.83 -10.02
N VAL A 184 7.35 -16.57 -10.50
CA VAL A 184 6.22 -15.67 -10.70
C VAL A 184 5.98 -15.40 -12.19
N ASP A 185 4.75 -15.01 -12.52
CA ASP A 185 4.40 -14.60 -13.88
C ASP A 185 5.18 -13.33 -14.33
N PRO A 186 5.21 -13.02 -15.65
CA PRO A 186 5.96 -11.89 -16.18
C PRO A 186 5.51 -10.52 -15.62
N LEU A 187 4.21 -10.34 -15.35
CA LEU A 187 3.69 -9.09 -14.79
C LEU A 187 4.18 -8.91 -13.35
N LYS A 188 4.06 -9.94 -12.53
CA LYS A 188 4.56 -9.95 -11.15
C LYS A 188 6.07 -9.71 -11.10
N ARG A 189 6.83 -10.36 -12.00
CA ARG A 189 8.29 -10.14 -12.11
C ARG A 189 8.61 -8.67 -12.41
N GLY A 190 7.87 -8.04 -13.31
CA GLY A 190 7.99 -6.60 -13.58
C GLY A 190 7.71 -5.76 -12.33
N LYS A 191 6.65 -6.09 -11.57
CA LYS A 191 6.33 -5.42 -10.30
C LYS A 191 7.48 -5.56 -9.27
N LEU A 192 8.05 -6.76 -9.10
CA LEU A 192 9.19 -7.00 -8.18
C LEU A 192 10.44 -6.20 -8.60
N PHE A 193 10.75 -6.16 -9.90
CA PHE A 193 11.84 -5.34 -10.43
C PHE A 193 11.65 -3.85 -10.09
N TRP A 194 10.44 -3.32 -10.30
CA TRP A 194 10.13 -1.94 -9.99
C TRP A 194 10.14 -1.66 -8.49
N ALA A 195 9.59 -2.56 -7.66
CA ALA A 195 9.64 -2.44 -6.20
C ALA A 195 11.09 -2.32 -5.71
N ARG A 196 12.01 -3.19 -6.17
CA ARG A 196 13.44 -3.10 -5.84
C ARG A 196 14.04 -1.76 -6.25
N LYS A 197 13.81 -1.32 -7.50
CA LYS A 197 14.31 -0.04 -8.00
C LYS A 197 13.82 1.13 -7.16
N LEU A 198 12.53 1.14 -6.82
CA LEU A 198 11.89 2.21 -6.05
C LEU A 198 12.37 2.23 -4.59
N LEU A 199 12.45 1.07 -3.93
CA LEU A 199 12.95 0.99 -2.56
C LEU A 199 14.38 1.49 -2.44
N ALA A 200 15.24 1.18 -3.43
CA ALA A 200 16.61 1.69 -3.47
C ALA A 200 16.68 3.22 -3.57
N LEU A 201 15.70 3.90 -4.18
CA LEU A 201 15.65 5.39 -4.26
C LEU A 201 15.52 6.04 -2.88
N ILE A 202 14.84 5.37 -1.94
CA ILE A 202 14.65 5.86 -0.57
C ILE A 202 15.60 5.17 0.42
N GLY A 203 16.67 4.55 -0.09
CA GLY A 203 17.77 4.02 0.73
C GLY A 203 17.57 2.61 1.29
N HIS A 204 16.49 1.91 0.89
CA HIS A 204 16.24 0.53 1.32
C HIS A 204 16.74 -0.47 0.26
N ASN A 205 17.72 -1.29 0.64
CA ASN A 205 18.24 -2.38 -0.18
C ASN A 205 17.70 -3.70 0.35
N VAL A 206 16.67 -4.23 -0.31
CA VAL A 206 15.96 -5.47 0.02
C VAL A 206 16.34 -6.59 -0.95
#